data_d2832c402888128dd0a68e5b750ffca5
#
_entry.id   d2832c402888128dd0a68e5b750ffca5
#
_cell.length_a   1.000
_cell.length_b   1.000
_cell.length_c   1.000
_cell.angle_alpha   90.00
_cell.angle_beta   90.00
_cell.angle_gamma   90.00
#
_symmetry.space_group_name_H-M   'P 1'
#
loop_
_entity.id
_entity.type
_entity.pdbx_description
1 polymer ?
#
loop_
_entity_poly.entity_id
_entity_poly.type
_entity_poly.pdbx_seq_one_letter_code
_entity_poly.pdbx_strand_id
1 'polypeptide(L)'
;MNATSAVRCRRAGFNPPLLILALALTGCLQPQQRAEEFSAASWPARREALQSLDHWSLQSRIALSTDEEGWSGTLTWRQDENYVDARFSGPLGVGGFRIEGVPERLELETSEGEHFVFTDPEAELAAELGWRVPLASMRYWMLGVADPQSGDAEETLDEHGRLEELEQRDWTVRYTSYRSFDGDTLPRKLVMENDDLRIRLAVDDWELGGPRL
;
A
#
# COMPACT_ATOMS: atom_id res chain seq x y z
N MET A 1 -84.90 12.09 59.22
CA MET A 1 -85.44 13.35 58.66
C MET A 1 -84.42 14.00 57.80
N ASN A 2 -84.77 14.28 56.59
CA ASN A 2 -84.22 15.24 55.62
C ASN A 2 -82.74 15.00 55.13
N ALA A 3 -82.48 15.08 53.97
CA ALA A 3 -83.04 15.31 52.65
C ALA A 3 -81.82 15.47 51.70
N THR A 4 -81.78 14.74 50.72
CA THR A 4 -81.39 14.97 49.35
C THR A 4 -80.66 16.26 49.02
N SER A 5 -79.49 16.13 48.33
CA SER A 5 -79.28 16.91 47.12
C SER A 5 -78.16 16.28 46.27
N ALA A 6 -78.54 15.84 45.12
CA ALA A 6 -77.65 15.40 44.07
C ALA A 6 -77.00 16.61 43.36
N VAL A 7 -75.68 16.67 43.27
CA VAL A 7 -75.00 17.59 42.35
C VAL A 7 -74.29 16.78 41.29
N ARG A 8 -74.78 16.90 40.05
CA ARG A 8 -74.15 16.39 38.84
C ARG A 8 -72.87 17.19 38.54
N CYS A 9 -71.74 16.57 38.61
CA CYS A 9 -70.54 17.17 38.09
C CYS A 9 -70.18 16.57 36.72
N ARG A 10 -70.14 17.43 35.72
CA ARG A 10 -69.81 17.16 34.33
C ARG A 10 -68.43 16.58 34.23
N ARG A 11 -68.24 15.49 33.48
CA ARG A 11 -66.98 14.98 33.01
C ARG A 11 -66.37 15.94 31.97
N ALA A 12 -65.35 16.64 32.35
CA ALA A 12 -64.45 17.31 31.42
C ALA A 12 -63.45 16.26 30.88
N GLY A 13 -63.48 16.04 29.60
CA GLY A 13 -62.55 15.17 28.93
C GLY A 13 -61.15 15.79 28.93
N PHE A 14 -60.21 15.14 29.56
CA PHE A 14 -58.82 15.50 29.53
C PHE A 14 -58.14 14.64 28.47
N ASN A 15 -57.83 15.23 27.30
CA ASN A 15 -56.99 14.61 26.27
C ASN A 15 -55.55 14.81 26.71
N PRO A 16 -54.73 13.74 26.94
CA PRO A 16 -53.29 13.89 27.10
C PRO A 16 -52.67 14.17 25.74
N PRO A 17 -51.77 15.14 25.64
CA PRO A 17 -51.00 15.34 24.42
C PRO A 17 -50.03 14.14 24.21
N LEU A 18 -50.11 13.57 23.03
CA LEU A 18 -49.22 12.52 22.54
C LEU A 18 -47.81 13.08 22.44
N LEU A 19 -46.99 12.80 23.44
CA LEU A 19 -45.56 13.18 23.45
C LEU A 19 -44.83 12.22 22.49
N ILE A 20 -44.62 12.65 21.25
CA ILE A 20 -43.84 11.95 20.26
C ILE A 20 -42.37 12.07 20.72
N LEU A 21 -41.83 11.01 21.35
CA LEU A 21 -40.44 10.84 21.66
C LEU A 21 -39.68 10.53 20.37
N ALA A 22 -39.16 11.55 19.70
CA ALA A 22 -38.24 11.39 18.57
C ALA A 22 -36.92 10.82 19.10
N LEU A 23 -36.73 9.50 19.03
CA LEU A 23 -35.42 8.89 19.21
C LEU A 23 -34.56 9.32 18.04
N ALA A 24 -33.62 10.24 18.30
CA ALA A 24 -32.53 10.53 17.42
C ALA A 24 -31.57 9.33 17.41
N LEU A 25 -31.71 8.48 16.39
CA LEU A 25 -30.71 7.48 16.02
C LEU A 25 -29.51 8.22 15.45
N THR A 26 -28.60 8.67 16.32
CA THR A 26 -27.25 9.05 15.90
C THR A 26 -26.49 7.75 15.58
N GLY A 27 -26.66 7.28 14.35
CA GLY A 27 -25.90 6.18 13.80
C GLY A 27 -24.42 6.58 13.75
N CYS A 28 -23.56 5.79 14.39
CA CYS A 28 -22.11 5.85 14.18
C CYS A 28 -21.80 5.42 12.74
N LEU A 29 -21.71 6.41 11.85
CA LEU A 29 -21.25 6.26 10.46
C LEU A 29 -19.83 6.79 10.36
N GLN A 30 -18.87 6.14 11.01
CA GLN A 30 -17.50 6.65 10.96
C GLN A 30 -16.35 5.73 10.53
N PRO A 31 -16.49 4.45 10.25
CA PRO A 31 -15.38 3.73 9.61
C PRO A 31 -15.42 3.68 8.07
N GLN A 32 -16.55 4.03 7.45
CA GLN A 32 -16.66 3.97 5.98
C GLN A 32 -16.07 5.17 5.24
N GLN A 33 -16.01 6.34 5.86
CA GLN A 33 -15.58 7.57 5.20
C GLN A 33 -14.09 7.55 4.79
N ARG A 34 -13.21 6.88 5.54
CA ARG A 34 -11.78 6.85 5.24
C ARG A 34 -11.44 5.95 4.05
N ALA A 35 -12.14 4.84 3.90
CA ALA A 35 -11.97 3.94 2.75
C ALA A 35 -12.55 4.54 1.44
N GLU A 36 -13.62 5.35 1.56
CA GLU A 36 -14.20 6.07 0.42
C GLU A 36 -13.40 7.31 0.02
N GLU A 37 -12.72 7.98 0.96
CA GLU A 37 -11.88 9.14 0.67
C GLU A 37 -10.67 8.78 -0.21
N PHE A 38 -10.02 7.65 0.01
CA PHE A 38 -8.93 7.17 -0.86
C PHE A 38 -9.44 6.66 -2.23
N SER A 39 -10.67 6.15 -2.30
CA SER A 39 -11.30 5.70 -3.55
C SER A 39 -11.88 6.87 -4.37
N ALA A 40 -12.22 8.00 -3.72
CA ALA A 40 -12.76 9.19 -4.36
C ALA A 40 -11.72 10.29 -4.61
N ALA A 41 -10.51 10.14 -4.08
CA ALA A 41 -9.43 11.10 -4.33
C ALA A 41 -9.06 11.08 -5.82
N SER A 42 -8.96 12.26 -6.42
CA SER A 42 -8.42 12.38 -7.77
C SER A 42 -7.01 11.79 -7.83
N TRP A 43 -6.61 11.24 -8.98
CA TRP A 43 -5.27 10.66 -9.16
C TRP A 43 -4.13 11.57 -8.66
N PRO A 44 -4.10 12.90 -8.93
CA PRO A 44 -3.06 13.77 -8.40
C PRO A 44 -2.96 13.75 -6.86
N ALA A 45 -4.08 13.79 -6.15
CA ALA A 45 -4.09 13.75 -4.69
C ALA A 45 -3.64 12.38 -4.15
N ARG A 46 -4.07 11.29 -4.80
CA ARG A 46 -3.61 9.93 -4.47
C ARG A 46 -2.12 9.77 -4.69
N ARG A 47 -1.62 10.25 -5.83
CA ARG A 47 -0.20 10.22 -6.17
C ARG A 47 0.64 10.95 -5.12
N GLU A 48 0.25 12.16 -4.74
CA GLU A 48 0.93 12.94 -3.70
C GLU A 48 0.96 12.20 -2.36
N ALA A 49 -0.17 11.63 -1.95
CA ALA A 49 -0.28 10.86 -0.72
C ALA A 49 0.63 9.62 -0.71
N LEU A 50 0.68 8.86 -1.82
CA LEU A 50 1.54 7.67 -1.94
C LEU A 50 3.03 8.03 -2.01
N GLN A 51 3.38 9.12 -2.72
CA GLN A 51 4.75 9.62 -2.79
C GLN A 51 5.28 10.13 -1.46
N SER A 52 4.40 10.56 -0.56
CA SER A 52 4.76 11.04 0.79
C SER A 52 4.85 9.91 1.83
N LEU A 53 4.64 8.64 1.45
CA LEU A 53 4.78 7.51 2.36
C LEU A 53 6.26 7.18 2.56
N ASP A 54 6.80 7.61 3.69
CA ASP A 54 8.21 7.41 4.04
C ASP A 54 8.45 6.16 4.89
N HIS A 55 7.42 5.66 5.59
CA HIS A 55 7.52 4.52 6.48
C HIS A 55 6.48 3.46 6.11
N TRP A 56 6.95 2.33 5.60
CA TRP A 56 6.10 1.20 5.25
C TRP A 56 6.90 -0.10 5.16
N SER A 57 6.20 -1.22 5.24
CA SER A 57 6.78 -2.52 4.93
C SER A 57 5.83 -3.38 4.11
N LEU A 58 6.39 -4.34 3.40
CA LEU A 58 5.63 -5.36 2.70
C LEU A 58 6.24 -6.75 2.89
N GLN A 59 5.38 -7.74 2.83
CA GLN A 59 5.75 -9.14 2.64
C GLN A 59 5.15 -9.63 1.32
N SER A 60 5.97 -10.27 0.49
CA SER A 60 5.54 -10.71 -0.83
C SER A 60 6.22 -11.99 -1.26
N ARG A 61 5.58 -12.69 -2.18
CA ARG A 61 6.25 -13.66 -3.04
C ARG A 61 6.78 -12.93 -4.25
N ILE A 62 8.02 -13.24 -4.60
CA ILE A 62 8.71 -12.64 -5.73
C ILE A 62 9.19 -13.72 -6.68
N ALA A 63 9.14 -13.43 -7.97
CA ALA A 63 9.81 -14.19 -8.99
C ALA A 63 10.57 -13.23 -9.91
N LEU A 64 11.85 -13.50 -10.12
CA LEU A 64 12.71 -12.80 -11.06
C LEU A 64 13.01 -13.75 -12.21
N SER A 65 13.08 -13.23 -13.41
CA SER A 65 13.48 -14.00 -14.59
C SER A 65 14.22 -13.12 -15.59
N THR A 66 15.32 -13.65 -16.13
CA THR A 66 16.00 -13.18 -17.32
C THR A 66 15.70 -14.14 -18.47
N ASP A 67 16.30 -13.96 -19.62
CA ASP A 67 16.16 -14.90 -20.74
C ASP A 67 16.78 -16.27 -20.44
N GLU A 68 17.78 -16.32 -19.54
CA GLU A 68 18.54 -17.53 -19.24
C GLU A 68 18.13 -18.22 -17.94
N GLU A 69 17.75 -17.45 -16.92
CA GLU A 69 17.55 -17.98 -15.56
C GLU A 69 16.30 -17.40 -14.88
N GLY A 70 15.87 -18.09 -13.83
CA GLY A 70 14.74 -17.67 -13.03
C GLY A 70 14.87 -18.05 -11.57
N TRP A 71 14.53 -17.10 -10.69
CA TRP A 71 14.53 -17.27 -9.25
C TRP A 71 13.15 -16.98 -8.69
N SER A 72 12.82 -17.63 -7.60
CA SER A 72 11.59 -17.32 -6.87
C SER A 72 11.80 -17.48 -5.38
N GLY A 73 11.05 -16.72 -4.59
CA GLY A 73 11.19 -16.75 -3.15
C GLY A 73 10.21 -15.81 -2.46
N THR A 74 10.57 -15.44 -1.25
CA THR A 74 9.88 -14.43 -0.44
C THR A 74 10.72 -13.17 -0.40
N LEU A 75 10.10 -12.02 -0.53
CA LEU A 75 10.69 -10.72 -0.32
C LEU A 75 9.99 -10.03 0.85
N THR A 76 10.77 -9.64 1.84
CA THR A 76 10.37 -8.67 2.86
C THR A 76 11.08 -7.37 2.55
N TRP A 77 10.32 -6.27 2.47
CA TRP A 77 10.88 -4.94 2.25
C TRP A 77 10.39 -4.01 3.34
N ARG A 78 11.30 -3.29 3.95
CA ARG A 78 11.00 -2.21 4.87
C ARG A 78 11.64 -0.92 4.37
N GLN A 79 10.85 0.13 4.34
CA GLN A 79 11.26 1.47 4.00
C GLN A 79 11.14 2.36 5.22
N ASP A 80 12.20 3.09 5.57
CA ASP A 80 12.21 4.11 6.62
C ASP A 80 12.91 5.36 6.06
N GLU A 81 12.12 6.34 5.64
CA GLU A 81 12.59 7.49 4.86
C GLU A 81 13.38 7.02 3.61
N ASN A 82 14.66 7.31 3.52
CA ASN A 82 15.54 6.85 2.44
C ASN A 82 16.25 5.52 2.74
N TYR A 83 16.11 5.00 3.96
CA TYR A 83 16.74 3.74 4.33
C TYR A 83 15.86 2.55 3.89
N VAL A 84 16.48 1.60 3.25
CA VAL A 84 15.87 0.33 2.85
C VAL A 84 16.48 -0.83 3.65
N ASP A 85 15.64 -1.78 4.08
CA ASP A 85 16.04 -3.12 4.52
C ASP A 85 15.19 -4.11 3.73
N ALA A 86 15.80 -4.72 2.71
CA ALA A 86 15.14 -5.68 1.85
C ALA A 86 15.80 -7.04 1.98
N ARG A 87 15.01 -8.07 2.27
CA ARG A 87 15.49 -9.44 2.41
C ARG A 87 14.77 -10.35 1.42
N PHE A 88 15.56 -11.03 0.60
CA PHE A 88 15.10 -12.11 -0.25
C PHE A 88 15.48 -13.46 0.38
N SER A 89 14.55 -14.41 0.33
CA SER A 89 14.78 -15.80 0.77
C SER A 89 14.25 -16.76 -0.31
N GLY A 90 15.16 -17.52 -0.88
CA GLY A 90 14.80 -18.58 -1.84
C GLY A 90 14.08 -19.75 -1.18
N PRO A 91 13.60 -20.73 -1.97
CA PRO A 91 12.94 -21.92 -1.46
C PRO A 91 13.85 -22.66 -0.46
N LEU A 92 13.26 -23.07 0.68
CA LEU A 92 13.98 -23.75 1.77
C LEU A 92 15.14 -22.96 2.38
N GLY A 93 15.17 -21.61 2.13
CA GLY A 93 16.24 -20.75 2.65
C GLY A 93 17.55 -20.79 1.86
N VAL A 94 17.55 -21.40 0.69
CA VAL A 94 18.73 -21.48 -0.18
C VAL A 94 18.76 -20.25 -1.12
N GLY A 95 19.94 -19.64 -1.28
CA GLY A 95 20.13 -18.51 -2.20
C GLY A 95 19.45 -17.22 -1.72
N GLY A 96 19.56 -16.88 -0.44
CA GLY A 96 19.04 -15.66 0.11
C GLY A 96 20.05 -14.52 0.09
N PHE A 97 19.55 -13.27 0.16
CA PHE A 97 20.38 -12.09 0.40
C PHE A 97 19.59 -11.04 1.18
N ARG A 98 20.33 -10.14 1.81
CA ARG A 98 19.82 -8.94 2.44
C ARG A 98 20.51 -7.73 1.82
N ILE A 99 19.72 -6.71 1.50
CA ILE A 99 20.23 -5.40 1.08
C ILE A 99 19.74 -4.40 2.11
N GLU A 100 20.65 -3.58 2.65
CA GLU A 100 20.30 -2.53 3.59
C GLU A 100 21.12 -1.27 3.35
N GLY A 101 20.55 -0.09 3.65
CA GLY A 101 21.21 1.20 3.56
C GLY A 101 20.39 2.28 2.88
N VAL A 102 21.09 3.29 2.40
CA VAL A 102 20.51 4.44 1.67
C VAL A 102 20.96 4.39 0.20
N PRO A 103 20.29 5.14 -0.73
CA PRO A 103 20.64 5.09 -2.16
C PRO A 103 22.10 5.37 -2.50
N GLU A 104 22.81 6.15 -1.66
CA GLU A 104 24.22 6.49 -1.86
C GLU A 104 25.16 5.45 -1.29
N ARG A 105 24.66 4.52 -0.48
CA ARG A 105 25.45 3.45 0.13
C ARG A 105 24.56 2.30 0.55
N LEU A 106 24.67 1.17 -0.14
CA LEU A 106 24.02 -0.07 0.21
C LEU A 106 25.02 -1.14 0.64
N GLU A 107 24.58 -1.97 1.56
CA GLU A 107 25.29 -3.17 1.98
C GLU A 107 24.47 -4.38 1.56
N LEU A 108 25.13 -5.36 0.94
CA LEU A 108 24.51 -6.62 0.55
C LEU A 108 25.22 -7.75 1.28
N GLU A 109 24.45 -8.58 1.95
CA GLU A 109 24.90 -9.81 2.60
C GLU A 109 24.19 -11.01 1.97
N THR A 110 24.97 -11.99 1.51
CA THR A 110 24.42 -13.23 0.95
C THR A 110 24.23 -14.29 2.03
N SER A 111 23.38 -15.29 1.78
CA SER A 111 23.22 -16.44 2.67
C SER A 111 24.48 -17.29 2.83
N GLU A 112 25.49 -17.10 1.98
CA GLU A 112 26.80 -17.76 2.02
C GLU A 112 27.80 -17.00 2.87
N GLY A 113 27.41 -15.81 3.39
CA GLY A 113 28.24 -14.97 4.26
C GLY A 113 29.15 -14.01 3.50
N GLU A 114 28.92 -13.82 2.20
CA GLU A 114 29.60 -12.78 1.44
C GLU A 114 28.99 -11.42 1.77
N HIS A 115 29.85 -10.40 1.87
CA HIS A 115 29.45 -9.04 2.20
C HIS A 115 30.04 -8.05 1.20
N PHE A 116 29.15 -7.23 0.62
CA PHE A 116 29.50 -6.21 -0.36
C PHE A 116 29.02 -4.85 0.12
N VAL A 117 29.76 -3.81 -0.20
CA VAL A 117 29.40 -2.41 0.08
C VAL A 117 29.44 -1.65 -1.23
N PHE A 118 28.28 -1.11 -1.62
CA PHE A 118 28.11 -0.36 -2.87
C PHE A 118 28.00 1.14 -2.56
N THR A 119 28.69 1.96 -3.31
CA THR A 119 28.66 3.44 -3.26
C THR A 119 27.97 4.05 -4.47
N ASP A 120 27.84 3.26 -5.53
CA ASP A 120 26.93 3.47 -6.67
C ASP A 120 26.15 2.16 -6.88
N PRO A 121 25.14 1.91 -6.03
CA PRO A 121 24.49 0.60 -5.96
C PRO A 121 23.89 0.14 -7.28
N GLU A 122 23.29 1.04 -8.06
CA GLU A 122 22.67 0.65 -9.33
C GLU A 122 23.70 0.19 -10.36
N ALA A 123 24.82 0.92 -10.47
CA ALA A 123 25.89 0.56 -11.39
C ALA A 123 26.67 -0.66 -10.93
N GLU A 124 26.99 -0.74 -9.64
CA GLU A 124 27.79 -1.84 -9.07
C GLU A 124 26.99 -3.16 -9.03
N LEU A 125 25.71 -3.13 -8.66
CA LEU A 125 24.83 -4.29 -8.75
C LEU A 125 24.65 -4.76 -10.19
N ALA A 126 24.56 -3.83 -11.15
CA ALA A 126 24.48 -4.17 -12.57
C ALA A 126 25.77 -4.86 -13.06
N ALA A 127 26.91 -4.45 -12.56
CA ALA A 127 28.20 -5.08 -12.91
C ALA A 127 28.31 -6.52 -12.36
N GLU A 128 27.79 -6.77 -11.16
CA GLU A 128 27.80 -8.09 -10.51
C GLU A 128 26.73 -9.04 -11.05
N LEU A 129 25.53 -8.53 -11.30
CA LEU A 129 24.36 -9.33 -11.65
C LEU A 129 24.14 -9.44 -13.16
N GLY A 130 24.74 -8.53 -13.96
CA GLY A 130 24.53 -8.44 -15.39
C GLY A 130 23.24 -7.71 -15.81
N TRP A 131 22.41 -7.24 -14.87
CA TRP A 131 21.17 -6.51 -15.11
C TRP A 131 20.94 -5.42 -14.04
N ARG A 132 20.20 -4.38 -14.41
CA ARG A 132 20.00 -3.20 -13.54
C ARG A 132 18.71 -3.31 -12.74
N VAL A 133 18.79 -2.94 -11.46
CA VAL A 133 17.63 -2.82 -10.58
C VAL A 133 17.60 -1.40 -10.00
N PRO A 134 16.62 -0.57 -10.38
CA PRO A 134 16.52 0.79 -9.85
C PRO A 134 15.82 0.79 -8.49
N LEU A 135 16.53 0.36 -7.43
CA LEU A 135 15.97 0.21 -6.07
C LEU A 135 15.30 1.48 -5.56
N ALA A 136 15.87 2.66 -5.88
CA ALA A 136 15.31 3.95 -5.50
C ALA A 136 13.93 4.20 -6.14
N SER A 137 13.74 3.82 -7.40
CA SER A 137 12.44 3.93 -8.08
C SER A 137 11.46 2.83 -7.67
N MET A 138 11.97 1.62 -7.41
CA MET A 138 11.13 0.48 -7.00
C MET A 138 10.32 0.77 -5.73
N ARG A 139 10.87 1.54 -4.78
CA ARG A 139 10.12 1.93 -3.57
C ARG A 139 8.80 2.62 -3.88
N TYR A 140 8.77 3.44 -4.93
CA TYR A 140 7.56 4.14 -5.40
C TYR A 140 6.68 3.22 -6.26
N TRP A 141 7.30 2.47 -7.17
CA TRP A 141 6.57 1.56 -8.04
C TRP A 141 5.81 0.48 -7.27
N MET A 142 6.38 -0.04 -6.17
CA MET A 142 5.67 -0.98 -5.32
C MET A 142 4.42 -0.38 -4.66
N LEU A 143 4.43 0.91 -4.33
CA LEU A 143 3.26 1.63 -3.80
C LEU A 143 2.21 1.95 -4.87
N GLY A 144 2.51 1.77 -6.15
CA GLY A 144 1.61 2.09 -7.26
C GLY A 144 1.66 3.56 -7.67
N VAL A 145 2.86 4.14 -7.69
CA VAL A 145 3.08 5.54 -8.06
C VAL A 145 4.44 5.67 -8.74
N ALA A 146 4.59 6.66 -9.65
CA ALA A 146 5.86 6.98 -10.28
C ALA A 146 6.86 7.59 -9.28
N ASP A 147 8.15 7.31 -9.49
CA ASP A 147 9.24 7.94 -8.76
C ASP A 147 9.33 9.43 -9.15
N PRO A 148 9.13 10.37 -8.20
CA PRO A 148 9.12 11.79 -8.50
C PRO A 148 10.51 12.35 -8.87
N GLN A 149 11.59 11.59 -8.64
CA GLN A 149 12.97 12.03 -8.88
C GLN A 149 13.56 11.46 -10.17
N SER A 150 12.88 10.52 -10.82
CA SER A 150 13.41 9.78 -11.97
C SER A 150 12.96 10.30 -13.35
N GLY A 151 12.55 11.57 -13.43
CA GLY A 151 12.15 12.21 -14.69
C GLY A 151 10.73 11.87 -15.11
N ASP A 152 10.49 11.96 -16.43
CA ASP A 152 9.16 11.80 -17.01
C ASP A 152 8.64 10.35 -16.81
N ALA A 153 7.34 10.26 -16.62
CA ALA A 153 6.62 9.00 -16.48
C ALA A 153 5.35 9.03 -17.32
N GLU A 154 5.08 7.94 -18.05
CA GLU A 154 3.80 7.74 -18.73
C GLU A 154 2.91 6.87 -17.84
N GLU A 155 1.74 7.40 -17.48
CA GLU A 155 0.82 6.79 -16.53
C GLU A 155 -0.50 6.45 -17.18
N THR A 156 -0.90 5.18 -17.18
CA THR A 156 -2.24 4.74 -17.57
C THR A 156 -3.02 4.34 -16.32
N LEU A 157 -4.24 4.85 -16.19
CA LEU A 157 -5.09 4.60 -15.04
C LEU A 157 -6.19 3.61 -15.36
N ASP A 158 -6.55 2.78 -14.38
CA ASP A 158 -7.71 1.90 -14.44
C ASP A 158 -9.05 2.68 -14.24
N GLU A 159 -10.17 1.97 -14.37
CA GLU A 159 -11.51 2.52 -14.19
C GLU A 159 -11.78 3.09 -12.77
N HIS A 160 -10.92 2.76 -11.80
CA HIS A 160 -10.99 3.25 -10.42
C HIS A 160 -10.01 4.40 -10.14
N GLY A 161 -9.32 4.92 -11.16
CA GLY A 161 -8.36 6.01 -11.03
C GLY A 161 -7.05 5.60 -10.33
N ARG A 162 -6.64 4.32 -10.43
CA ARG A 162 -5.36 3.79 -9.94
C ARG A 162 -4.47 3.47 -11.12
N LEU A 163 -3.15 3.42 -10.90
CA LEU A 163 -2.23 2.98 -11.97
C LEU A 163 -2.58 1.57 -12.45
N GLU A 164 -2.77 1.42 -13.74
CA GLU A 164 -2.81 0.16 -14.45
C GLU A 164 -1.45 -0.16 -15.08
N GLU A 165 -0.84 0.86 -15.70
CA GLU A 165 0.50 0.76 -16.29
C GLU A 165 1.28 2.05 -16.05
N LEU A 166 2.58 1.90 -15.81
CA LEU A 166 3.55 2.96 -15.66
C LEU A 166 4.76 2.64 -16.54
N GLU A 167 5.15 3.59 -17.38
CA GLU A 167 6.44 3.55 -18.09
C GLU A 167 7.36 4.62 -17.52
N GLN A 168 8.50 4.22 -16.97
CA GLN A 168 9.50 5.12 -16.40
C GLN A 168 10.89 4.47 -16.42
N ARG A 169 11.94 5.21 -16.82
CA ARG A 169 13.34 4.73 -16.81
C ARG A 169 13.58 3.41 -17.55
N ASP A 170 13.11 3.21 -18.72
CA ASP A 170 13.23 1.95 -19.49
C ASP A 170 12.53 0.73 -18.83
N TRP A 171 11.66 0.98 -17.85
CA TRP A 171 10.85 -0.04 -17.20
C TRP A 171 9.38 0.16 -17.51
N THR A 172 8.68 -0.96 -17.70
CA THR A 172 7.23 -1.01 -17.71
C THR A 172 6.76 -1.71 -16.44
N VAL A 173 5.89 -1.06 -15.67
CA VAL A 173 5.29 -1.60 -14.45
C VAL A 173 3.80 -1.77 -14.67
N ARG A 174 3.30 -3.01 -14.59
CA ARG A 174 1.87 -3.34 -14.73
C ARG A 174 1.28 -3.80 -13.43
N TYR A 175 0.18 -3.17 -13.03
CA TYR A 175 -0.55 -3.47 -11.81
C TYR A 175 -1.77 -4.33 -12.13
N THR A 176 -1.65 -5.64 -11.92
CA THR A 176 -2.69 -6.59 -12.31
C THR A 176 -3.78 -6.79 -11.27
N SER A 177 -3.55 -6.41 -10.04
CA SER A 177 -4.58 -6.37 -8.99
C SER A 177 -4.21 -5.47 -7.82
N TYR A 178 -5.23 -4.90 -7.21
CA TYR A 178 -5.19 -4.12 -5.99
C TYR A 178 -6.02 -4.81 -4.90
N ARG A 179 -5.72 -4.53 -3.65
CA ARG A 179 -6.50 -4.99 -2.49
C ARG A 179 -6.47 -3.93 -1.38
N SER A 180 -7.49 -3.91 -0.54
CA SER A 180 -7.46 -3.13 0.69
C SER A 180 -6.62 -3.83 1.75
N PHE A 181 -5.71 -3.06 2.36
CA PHE A 181 -4.89 -3.43 3.51
C PHE A 181 -5.12 -2.34 4.56
N ASP A 182 -5.72 -2.68 5.68
CA ASP A 182 -6.06 -1.77 6.80
C ASP A 182 -6.83 -0.49 6.39
N GLY A 183 -7.60 -0.58 5.30
CA GLY A 183 -8.39 0.52 4.75
C GLY A 183 -7.76 1.23 3.55
N ASP A 184 -6.46 1.08 3.31
CA ASP A 184 -5.77 1.63 2.14
C ASP A 184 -5.75 0.64 0.98
N THR A 185 -6.06 1.11 -0.23
CA THR A 185 -6.02 0.27 -1.42
C THR A 185 -4.64 0.34 -2.05
N LEU A 186 -3.88 -0.74 -1.97
CA LEU A 186 -2.50 -0.86 -2.46
C LEU A 186 -2.35 -1.98 -3.48
N PRO A 187 -1.28 -1.95 -4.31
CA PRO A 187 -0.98 -3.02 -5.25
C PRO A 187 -0.85 -4.37 -4.54
N ARG A 188 -1.53 -5.38 -5.09
CA ARG A 188 -1.42 -6.76 -4.63
C ARG A 188 -0.58 -7.62 -5.58
N LYS A 189 -0.72 -7.39 -6.89
CA LYS A 189 0.09 -8.06 -7.89
C LYS A 189 0.57 -7.06 -8.92
N LEU A 190 1.86 -7.07 -9.14
CA LEU A 190 2.51 -6.24 -10.15
C LEU A 190 3.61 -6.99 -10.86
N VAL A 191 3.89 -6.55 -12.08
CA VAL A 191 4.99 -7.00 -12.91
C VAL A 191 5.81 -5.77 -13.28
N MET A 192 7.10 -5.79 -13.03
CA MET A 192 8.05 -4.78 -13.46
C MET A 192 8.98 -5.45 -14.46
N GLU A 193 9.16 -4.88 -15.64
CA GLU A 193 10.00 -5.48 -16.67
C GLU A 193 10.70 -4.43 -17.51
N ASN A 194 11.89 -4.80 -17.97
CA ASN A 194 12.64 -4.14 -19.03
C ASN A 194 13.18 -5.21 -20.00
N ASP A 195 14.11 -4.85 -20.87
CA ASP A 195 14.66 -5.77 -21.87
C ASP A 195 15.42 -6.97 -21.24
N ASP A 196 16.00 -6.79 -20.04
CA ASP A 196 16.89 -7.78 -19.44
C ASP A 196 16.24 -8.59 -18.31
N LEU A 197 15.29 -7.98 -17.58
CA LEU A 197 14.79 -8.53 -16.33
C LEU A 197 13.27 -8.35 -16.22
N ARG A 198 12.62 -9.41 -15.75
CA ARG A 198 11.20 -9.39 -15.36
C ARG A 198 11.05 -9.79 -13.89
N ILE A 199 10.43 -8.90 -13.12
CA ILE A 199 10.13 -9.08 -11.70
C ILE A 199 8.62 -9.17 -11.53
N ARG A 200 8.15 -10.23 -10.89
CA ARG A 200 6.74 -10.42 -10.53
C ARG A 200 6.60 -10.42 -9.02
N LEU A 201 5.75 -9.56 -8.51
CA LEU A 201 5.43 -9.50 -7.09
C LEU A 201 3.97 -9.90 -6.85
N ALA A 202 3.77 -10.70 -5.81
CA ALA A 202 2.46 -10.98 -5.25
C ALA A 202 2.52 -10.65 -3.75
N VAL A 203 2.06 -9.46 -3.41
CA VAL A 203 2.11 -8.93 -2.04
C VAL A 203 1.05 -9.65 -1.20
N ASP A 204 1.50 -10.23 -0.13
CA ASP A 204 0.65 -10.94 0.83
C ASP A 204 0.19 -9.98 1.94
N ASP A 205 1.05 -9.05 2.36
CA ASP A 205 0.73 -8.06 3.39
C ASP A 205 1.47 -6.73 3.20
N TRP A 206 0.84 -5.64 3.70
CA TRP A 206 1.36 -4.29 3.78
C TRP A 206 1.19 -3.76 5.20
N GLU A 207 2.19 -3.06 5.70
CA GLU A 207 2.11 -2.26 6.92
C GLU A 207 2.51 -0.82 6.58
N LEU A 208 1.60 0.13 6.80
CA LEU A 208 1.85 1.56 6.58
C LEU A 208 2.11 2.26 7.92
N GLY A 209 3.12 3.13 7.97
CA GLY A 209 3.49 3.84 9.19
C GLY A 209 4.07 2.92 10.27
N GLY A 210 4.75 1.84 9.88
CA GLY A 210 5.40 0.88 10.76
C GLY A 210 6.46 1.50 11.69
N PRO A 211 7.01 0.73 12.67
CA PRO A 211 8.05 1.21 13.55
C PRO A 211 9.29 1.61 12.72
N ARG A 212 9.85 2.74 13.08
CA ARG A 212 11.13 3.22 12.51
C ARG A 212 12.24 2.23 12.81
N LEU A 213 13.18 2.10 11.89
CA LEU A 213 14.37 1.25 12.03
C LEU A 213 15.31 1.79 13.09
#